data_49c02e3b24149698ab6f191dde83fcff
#
_entry.id   49c02e3b24149698ab6f191dde83fcff
#
_cell.length_a   1.000
_cell.length_b   1.000
_cell.length_c   1.000
_cell.angle_alpha   90.00
_cell.angle_beta   90.00
_cell.angle_gamma   90.00
#
_symmetry.space_group_name_H-M   'P 1'
#
loop_
_entity.id
_entity.type
_entity.pdbx_description
1 polymer ?
#
loop_
_entity_poly.entity_id
_entity_poly.type
_entity_poly.pdbx_seq_one_letter_code
_entity_poly.pdbx_strand_id
1 'polypeptide(L)'
;MSRTNKADRAAGPGAGLRGAHVVIVGGGSGIGLGAAAMLAAIGAEVVIAGRNAEKLGAAALAVGPAVRPETVDAASSESRAAFFSRIGAIDHLVLTLTGRLGGGAFTSLPLKELRRAFDEKFWPHLETAQAALPTLSKRGSLTFVTGISARKVNLGGSGFAALNGALEAMTPTLARELAPLRVNAVSPGLIRTPWYDFLPEDERRETYEQAAARLPVGRVGTPEDVARALLYVLTTPFVTGSIIECDGGARVIDG
;
A
#
# COMPACT_ATOMS: atom_id res chain seq x y z
N MET A 1 36.36 -9.59 -9.51
CA MET A 1 35.54 -10.78 -9.18
C MET A 1 35.07 -10.65 -7.75
N SER A 2 33.84 -10.20 -7.56
CA SER A 2 33.23 -9.96 -6.25
C SER A 2 32.76 -11.30 -5.67
N ARG A 3 33.18 -11.63 -4.44
CA ARG A 3 32.73 -12.81 -3.69
C ARG A 3 31.24 -12.61 -3.34
N THR A 4 30.35 -13.23 -4.09
CA THR A 4 28.96 -13.40 -3.70
C THR A 4 28.91 -14.20 -2.41
N ASN A 5 28.38 -13.59 -1.36
CA ASN A 5 28.30 -14.16 -0.02
C ASN A 5 27.39 -15.40 -0.06
N LYS A 6 27.94 -16.57 0.27
CA LYS A 6 27.28 -17.88 0.27
C LYS A 6 26.15 -17.98 1.31
N ALA A 7 26.00 -16.96 2.19
CA ALA A 7 25.00 -16.89 3.24
C ALA A 7 23.57 -16.58 2.74
N ASP A 8 23.43 -15.96 1.54
CA ASP A 8 22.12 -15.54 1.01
C ASP A 8 21.28 -16.67 0.37
N ARG A 9 21.84 -17.88 0.23
CA ARG A 9 21.16 -18.99 -0.48
C ARG A 9 20.31 -19.92 0.38
N ALA A 10 20.32 -19.77 1.72
CA ALA A 10 19.61 -20.66 2.65
C ALA A 10 18.57 -19.97 3.55
N ALA A 11 18.33 -18.69 3.35
CA ALA A 11 17.37 -17.95 4.16
C ALA A 11 15.95 -18.14 3.59
N GLY A 12 15.02 -18.66 4.40
CA GLY A 12 13.61 -18.81 4.02
C GLY A 12 12.95 -17.47 3.64
N PRO A 13 11.72 -17.51 3.08
CA PRO A 13 10.98 -16.31 2.69
C PRO A 13 10.90 -15.32 3.86
N GLY A 14 11.40 -14.10 3.69
CA GLY A 14 11.38 -13.05 4.72
C GLY A 14 12.65 -12.90 5.57
N ALA A 15 13.67 -13.75 5.43
CA ALA A 15 14.90 -13.64 6.22
C ALA A 15 15.60 -12.28 6.08
N GLY A 16 15.46 -11.61 4.93
CA GLY A 16 16.00 -10.26 4.69
C GLY A 16 15.26 -9.14 5.42
N LEU A 17 14.14 -9.41 6.07
CA LEU A 17 13.36 -8.42 6.84
C LEU A 17 13.45 -8.60 8.36
N ARG A 18 14.13 -9.62 8.86
CA ARG A 18 14.31 -9.79 10.31
C ARG A 18 15.13 -8.60 10.86
N GLY A 19 14.54 -7.87 11.81
CA GLY A 19 15.10 -6.65 12.38
C GLY A 19 15.09 -5.44 11.43
N ALA A 20 14.52 -5.57 10.22
CA ALA A 20 14.35 -4.42 9.34
C ALA A 20 13.27 -3.48 9.88
N HIS A 21 13.53 -2.18 9.85
CA HIS A 21 12.60 -1.14 10.25
C HIS A 21 11.66 -0.78 9.10
N VAL A 22 10.40 -1.19 9.21
CA VAL A 22 9.37 -0.99 8.18
C VAL A 22 8.32 -0.01 8.66
N VAL A 23 8.10 1.04 7.89
CA VAL A 23 7.05 2.05 8.17
C VAL A 23 5.90 1.86 7.19
N ILE A 24 4.67 1.73 7.72
CA ILE A 24 3.44 1.61 6.95
C ILE A 24 2.53 2.80 7.25
N VAL A 25 2.44 3.76 6.33
CA VAL A 25 1.50 4.87 6.46
C VAL A 25 0.15 4.46 5.88
N GLY A 26 -0.91 4.51 6.71
CA GLY A 26 -2.20 3.87 6.46
C GLY A 26 -2.31 2.48 7.13
N GLY A 27 -1.41 2.19 8.09
CA GLY A 27 -1.26 0.87 8.74
C GLY A 27 -2.34 0.49 9.76
N GLY A 28 -3.27 1.37 10.11
CA GLY A 28 -4.24 1.14 11.19
C GLY A 28 -5.44 0.24 10.83
N SER A 29 -5.56 -0.24 9.59
CA SER A 29 -6.65 -1.14 9.16
C SER A 29 -6.40 -1.76 7.79
N GLY A 30 -7.25 -2.71 7.40
CA GLY A 30 -7.28 -3.27 6.05
C GLY A 30 -5.92 -3.78 5.58
N ILE A 31 -5.52 -3.41 4.37
CA ILE A 31 -4.27 -3.88 3.73
C ILE A 31 -3.05 -3.53 4.59
N GLY A 32 -2.98 -2.29 5.10
CA GLY A 32 -1.84 -1.85 5.90
C GLY A 32 -1.68 -2.64 7.19
N LEU A 33 -2.79 -2.95 7.88
CA LEU A 33 -2.75 -3.77 9.10
C LEU A 33 -2.41 -5.23 8.80
N GLY A 34 -2.96 -5.80 7.74
CA GLY A 34 -2.60 -7.15 7.30
C GLY A 34 -1.11 -7.27 6.96
N ALA A 35 -0.55 -6.24 6.30
CA ALA A 35 0.88 -6.17 6.03
C ALA A 35 1.70 -6.07 7.33
N ALA A 36 1.27 -5.22 8.28
CA ALA A 36 1.95 -5.07 9.57
C ALA A 36 2.02 -6.39 10.35
N ALA A 37 0.90 -7.12 10.41
CA ALA A 37 0.84 -8.42 11.08
C ALA A 37 1.79 -9.44 10.44
N MET A 38 1.80 -9.52 9.12
CA MET A 38 2.67 -10.45 8.39
C MET A 38 4.15 -10.11 8.57
N LEU A 39 4.52 -8.84 8.49
CA LEU A 39 5.90 -8.38 8.66
C LEU A 39 6.40 -8.57 10.10
N ALA A 40 5.56 -8.28 11.09
CA ALA A 40 5.88 -8.54 12.49
C ALA A 40 6.12 -10.03 12.76
N ALA A 41 5.30 -10.92 12.17
CA ALA A 41 5.43 -12.37 12.34
C ALA A 41 6.76 -12.93 11.80
N ILE A 42 7.38 -12.29 10.82
CA ILE A 42 8.70 -12.67 10.30
C ILE A 42 9.87 -11.96 10.98
N GLY A 43 9.58 -11.14 12.00
CA GLY A 43 10.58 -10.49 12.85
C GLY A 43 11.05 -9.11 12.37
N ALA A 44 10.28 -8.42 11.56
CA ALA A 44 10.50 -7.00 11.25
C ALA A 44 10.04 -6.12 12.42
N GLU A 45 10.68 -4.96 12.59
CA GLU A 45 10.23 -3.89 13.47
C GLU A 45 9.29 -2.99 12.67
N VAL A 46 8.00 -2.99 13.02
CA VAL A 46 6.98 -2.33 12.20
C VAL A 46 6.43 -1.10 12.89
N VAL A 47 6.43 0.02 12.19
CA VAL A 47 5.68 1.22 12.59
C VAL A 47 4.44 1.33 11.73
N ILE A 48 3.26 1.32 12.36
CA ILE A 48 2.00 1.67 11.70
C ILE A 48 1.66 3.13 11.97
N ALA A 49 1.39 3.88 10.91
CA ALA A 49 1.17 5.30 11.02
C ALA A 49 -0.15 5.75 10.36
N GLY A 50 -0.74 6.83 10.89
CA GLY A 50 -1.98 7.41 10.40
C GLY A 50 -2.50 8.50 11.35
N ARG A 51 -3.71 9.02 11.09
CA ARG A 51 -4.25 10.18 11.82
C ARG A 51 -4.87 9.86 13.19
N ASN A 52 -5.45 8.67 13.35
CA ASN A 52 -6.21 8.31 14.53
C ASN A 52 -5.37 7.47 15.50
N ALA A 53 -4.90 8.10 16.59
CA ALA A 53 -4.04 7.49 17.60
C ALA A 53 -4.71 6.28 18.30
N GLU A 54 -6.01 6.38 18.64
CA GLU A 54 -6.75 5.33 19.31
C GLU A 54 -6.85 4.07 18.42
N LYS A 55 -7.25 4.26 17.15
CA LYS A 55 -7.32 3.17 16.17
C LYS A 55 -5.97 2.51 15.94
N LEU A 56 -4.90 3.29 15.86
CA LEU A 56 -3.53 2.77 15.71
C LEU A 56 -3.09 2.00 16.95
N GLY A 57 -3.38 2.52 18.14
CA GLY A 57 -3.07 1.84 19.41
C GLY A 57 -3.78 0.49 19.52
N ALA A 58 -5.08 0.44 19.23
CA ALA A 58 -5.85 -0.81 19.20
C ALA A 58 -5.30 -1.80 18.15
N ALA A 59 -4.95 -1.32 16.96
CA ALA A 59 -4.38 -2.13 15.89
C ALA A 59 -3.00 -2.72 16.28
N ALA A 60 -2.12 -1.91 16.87
CA ALA A 60 -0.81 -2.37 17.35
C ALA A 60 -0.94 -3.41 18.47
N LEU A 61 -1.83 -3.17 19.43
CA LEU A 61 -2.10 -4.12 20.51
C LEU A 61 -2.59 -5.48 19.98
N ALA A 62 -3.46 -5.46 18.98
CA ALA A 62 -3.99 -6.68 18.38
C ALA A 62 -2.92 -7.52 17.63
N VAL A 63 -1.91 -6.87 17.06
CA VAL A 63 -0.83 -7.56 16.34
C VAL A 63 0.28 -8.01 17.28
N GLY A 64 0.67 -7.17 18.25
CA GLY A 64 1.69 -7.51 19.25
C GLY A 64 2.87 -6.53 19.30
N PRO A 65 3.86 -6.81 20.18
CA PRO A 65 4.90 -5.86 20.58
C PRO A 65 5.88 -5.44 19.47
N ALA A 66 5.93 -6.18 18.37
CA ALA A 66 6.76 -5.81 17.20
C ALA A 66 6.15 -4.70 16.35
N VAL A 67 4.91 -4.24 16.69
CA VAL A 67 4.22 -3.18 15.97
C VAL A 67 4.06 -1.96 16.87
N ARG A 68 4.63 -0.83 16.45
CA ARG A 68 4.54 0.43 17.16
C ARG A 68 3.59 1.40 16.44
N PRO A 69 2.60 1.98 17.14
CA PRO A 69 1.71 2.97 16.57
C PRO A 69 2.34 4.37 16.63
N GLU A 70 2.18 5.15 15.55
CA GLU A 70 2.64 6.54 15.48
C GLU A 70 1.62 7.40 14.71
N THR A 71 1.43 8.64 15.16
CA THR A 71 0.53 9.55 14.48
C THR A 71 1.23 10.34 13.38
N VAL A 72 0.59 10.43 12.22
CA VAL A 72 0.96 11.31 11.13
C VAL A 72 -0.29 11.74 10.35
N ASP A 73 -0.38 13.02 10.04
CA ASP A 73 -1.26 13.50 8.98
C ASP A 73 -0.45 13.63 7.70
N ALA A 74 -0.70 12.72 6.78
CA ALA A 74 0.01 12.66 5.50
C ALA A 74 -0.28 13.88 4.58
N ALA A 75 -1.32 14.67 4.87
CA ALA A 75 -1.63 15.89 4.14
C ALA A 75 -0.92 17.14 4.72
N SER A 76 -0.37 17.07 5.95
CA SER A 76 0.34 18.18 6.59
C SER A 76 1.85 18.05 6.46
N SER A 77 2.50 19.08 5.91
CA SER A 77 3.97 19.12 5.78
C SER A 77 4.67 19.10 7.12
N GLU A 78 4.15 19.84 8.10
CA GLU A 78 4.71 19.90 9.46
C GLU A 78 4.58 18.53 10.14
N SER A 79 3.43 17.88 10.00
CA SER A 79 3.19 16.56 10.58
C SER A 79 4.13 15.51 9.99
N ARG A 80 4.33 15.50 8.66
CA ARG A 80 5.29 14.60 8.00
C ARG A 80 6.72 14.85 8.45
N ALA A 81 7.16 16.10 8.49
CA ALA A 81 8.50 16.46 8.94
C ALA A 81 8.77 16.02 10.39
N ALA A 82 7.84 16.33 11.31
CA ALA A 82 7.92 15.90 12.70
C ALA A 82 7.91 14.38 12.85
N PHE A 83 7.09 13.68 12.06
CA PHE A 83 7.00 12.23 12.06
C PHE A 83 8.34 11.58 11.66
N PHE A 84 8.90 11.91 10.49
CA PHE A 84 10.14 11.29 10.03
C PHE A 84 11.35 11.67 10.91
N SER A 85 11.36 12.86 11.50
CA SER A 85 12.37 13.23 12.51
C SER A 85 12.34 12.32 13.75
N ARG A 86 11.15 11.93 14.22
CA ARG A 86 10.99 11.01 15.37
C ARG A 86 11.28 9.55 15.04
N ILE A 87 10.88 9.13 13.83
CA ILE A 87 11.06 7.73 13.41
C ILE A 87 12.54 7.40 13.17
N GLY A 88 13.31 8.35 12.68
CA GLY A 88 14.72 8.13 12.33
C GLY A 88 14.89 7.28 11.08
N ALA A 89 15.98 6.50 11.02
CA ALA A 89 16.31 5.68 9.85
C ALA A 89 15.29 4.55 9.65
N ILE A 90 14.86 4.35 8.41
CA ILE A 90 13.92 3.30 7.99
C ILE A 90 14.49 2.52 6.80
N ASP A 91 14.21 1.22 6.74
CA ASP A 91 14.62 0.37 5.63
C ASP A 91 13.57 0.32 4.53
N HIS A 92 12.30 0.25 4.90
CA HIS A 92 11.22 0.14 3.93
C HIS A 92 10.05 1.04 4.30
N LEU A 93 9.53 1.76 3.30
CA LEU A 93 8.32 2.56 3.40
C LEU A 93 7.21 1.97 2.55
N VAL A 94 6.06 1.69 3.16
CA VAL A 94 4.85 1.23 2.47
C VAL A 94 3.75 2.27 2.66
N LEU A 95 3.19 2.75 1.56
CA LEU A 95 2.12 3.75 1.55
C LEU A 95 0.81 3.11 1.14
N THR A 96 -0.12 2.98 2.09
CA THR A 96 -1.46 2.39 1.90
C THR A 96 -2.58 3.41 2.08
N LEU A 97 -2.27 4.69 1.81
CA LEU A 97 -3.22 5.78 1.93
C LEU A 97 -4.36 5.60 0.92
N THR A 98 -5.57 5.94 1.33
CA THR A 98 -6.75 5.81 0.48
C THR A 98 -7.75 6.93 0.75
N GLY A 99 -8.53 7.28 -0.28
CA GLY A 99 -9.71 8.13 -0.22
C GLY A 99 -10.92 7.41 -0.78
N ARG A 100 -12.09 8.03 -0.69
CA ARG A 100 -13.36 7.49 -1.20
C ARG A 100 -13.89 8.25 -2.39
N LEU A 101 -13.34 9.39 -2.72
CA LEU A 101 -13.76 10.24 -3.83
C LEU A 101 -13.18 9.76 -5.17
N GLY A 102 -13.83 10.13 -6.27
CA GLY A 102 -13.39 9.81 -7.63
C GLY A 102 -14.26 8.79 -8.35
N GLY A 103 -15.34 8.28 -7.71
CA GLY A 103 -16.36 7.45 -8.33
C GLY A 103 -17.52 8.26 -8.91
N GLY A 104 -18.19 7.72 -9.93
CA GLY A 104 -19.37 8.32 -10.58
C GLY A 104 -19.23 8.37 -12.10
N ALA A 105 -20.38 8.39 -12.80
CA ALA A 105 -20.40 8.53 -14.25
C ALA A 105 -19.71 9.83 -14.68
N PHE A 106 -18.84 9.79 -15.66
CA PHE A 106 -18.05 10.96 -16.09
C PHE A 106 -18.91 12.16 -16.48
N THR A 107 -20.08 11.92 -17.05
CA THR A 107 -21.05 12.96 -17.44
C THR A 107 -21.57 13.79 -16.27
N SER A 108 -21.53 13.26 -15.05
CA SER A 108 -22.03 13.88 -13.82
C SER A 108 -21.01 13.96 -12.70
N LEU A 109 -19.78 13.44 -12.90
CA LEU A 109 -18.71 13.49 -11.90
C LEU A 109 -18.28 14.94 -11.65
N PRO A 110 -18.46 15.47 -10.42
CA PRO A 110 -18.02 16.82 -10.12
C PRO A 110 -16.49 16.90 -10.14
N LEU A 111 -15.91 17.67 -11.05
CA LEU A 111 -14.45 17.80 -11.13
C LEU A 111 -13.81 18.38 -9.87
N LYS A 112 -14.59 19.10 -9.05
CA LYS A 112 -14.16 19.53 -7.71
C LYS A 112 -13.92 18.33 -6.78
N GLU A 113 -14.76 17.31 -6.84
CA GLU A 113 -14.56 16.08 -6.06
C GLU A 113 -13.38 15.26 -6.59
N LEU A 114 -13.18 15.24 -7.90
CA LEU A 114 -12.00 14.60 -8.47
C LEU A 114 -10.71 15.28 -7.99
N ARG A 115 -10.66 16.61 -7.92
CA ARG A 115 -9.49 17.32 -7.34
C ARG A 115 -9.28 16.90 -5.88
N ARG A 116 -10.34 16.89 -5.07
CA ARG A 116 -10.25 16.42 -3.67
C ARG A 116 -9.80 14.97 -3.57
N ALA A 117 -10.19 14.11 -4.49
CA ALA A 117 -9.72 12.73 -4.52
C ALA A 117 -8.18 12.65 -4.70
N PHE A 118 -7.60 13.54 -5.52
CA PHE A 118 -6.14 13.67 -5.63
C PHE A 118 -5.52 14.19 -4.32
N ASP A 119 -6.16 15.17 -3.66
CA ASP A 119 -5.71 15.71 -2.38
C ASP A 119 -5.79 14.68 -1.24
N GLU A 120 -6.72 13.72 -1.30
CA GLU A 120 -6.87 12.67 -0.28
C GLU A 120 -5.92 11.48 -0.47
N LYS A 121 -5.49 11.20 -1.70
CA LYS A 121 -4.67 10.02 -2.01
C LYS A 121 -3.36 10.36 -2.72
N PHE A 122 -3.43 10.97 -3.90
CA PHE A 122 -2.26 11.11 -4.77
C PHE A 122 -1.17 11.98 -4.14
N TRP A 123 -1.51 13.22 -3.77
CA TRP A 123 -0.54 14.12 -3.17
C TRP A 123 0.02 13.61 -1.85
N PRO A 124 -0.79 13.11 -0.90
CA PRO A 124 -0.26 12.53 0.33
C PRO A 124 0.70 11.35 0.11
N HIS A 125 0.51 10.52 -0.93
CA HIS A 125 1.48 9.50 -1.28
C HIS A 125 2.83 10.09 -1.68
N LEU A 126 2.83 11.06 -2.62
CA LEU A 126 4.06 11.66 -3.13
C LEU A 126 4.78 12.49 -2.07
N GLU A 127 4.05 13.33 -1.37
CA GLU A 127 4.59 14.20 -0.33
C GLU A 127 5.17 13.40 0.85
N THR A 128 4.51 12.29 1.23
CA THR A 128 5.03 11.38 2.26
C THR A 128 6.28 10.64 1.78
N ALA A 129 6.26 10.15 0.53
CA ALA A 129 7.43 9.51 -0.06
C ALA A 129 8.62 10.47 -0.10
N GLN A 130 8.41 11.70 -0.57
CA GLN A 130 9.47 12.72 -0.66
C GLN A 130 10.02 13.11 0.72
N ALA A 131 9.14 13.30 1.71
CA ALA A 131 9.54 13.62 3.07
C ALA A 131 10.34 12.49 3.75
N ALA A 132 10.14 11.24 3.34
CA ALA A 132 10.85 10.08 3.87
C ALA A 132 12.27 9.91 3.31
N LEU A 133 12.58 10.45 2.13
CA LEU A 133 13.86 10.19 1.43
C LEU A 133 15.11 10.43 2.27
N PRO A 134 15.19 11.46 3.14
CA PRO A 134 16.38 11.67 3.98
C PRO A 134 16.61 10.57 5.02
N THR A 135 15.55 9.86 5.43
CA THR A 135 15.61 8.81 6.47
C THR A 135 15.53 7.40 5.89
N LEU A 136 15.16 7.27 4.61
CA LEU A 136 14.98 5.99 3.94
C LEU A 136 16.32 5.45 3.44
N SER A 137 16.64 4.22 3.84
CA SER A 137 17.86 3.51 3.43
C SER A 137 17.95 3.42 1.90
N LYS A 138 19.09 3.80 1.35
CA LYS A 138 19.33 3.68 -0.10
C LYS A 138 19.28 2.25 -0.64
N ARG A 139 19.44 1.24 0.24
CA ARG A 139 19.30 -0.20 -0.10
C ARG A 139 17.92 -0.74 0.25
N GLY A 140 17.05 0.10 0.74
CA GLY A 140 15.69 -0.23 1.13
C GLY A 140 14.70 -0.22 -0.03
N SER A 141 13.44 0.06 0.29
CA SER A 141 12.39 0.22 -0.73
C SER A 141 11.29 1.18 -0.33
N LEU A 142 10.70 1.81 -1.35
CA LEU A 142 9.44 2.53 -1.32
C LEU A 142 8.40 1.71 -2.07
N THR A 143 7.25 1.46 -1.47
CA THR A 143 6.16 0.72 -2.12
C THR A 143 4.84 1.47 -2.00
N PHE A 144 4.21 1.73 -3.14
CA PHE A 144 2.87 2.30 -3.21
C PHE A 144 1.81 1.19 -3.24
N VAL A 145 0.71 1.36 -2.53
CA VAL A 145 -0.50 0.55 -2.74
C VAL A 145 -1.48 1.39 -3.57
N THR A 146 -1.70 0.94 -4.80
CA THR A 146 -2.52 1.64 -5.79
C THR A 146 -3.94 1.06 -5.87
N GLY A 147 -4.32 0.48 -6.96
CA GLY A 147 -5.59 -0.21 -7.17
C GLY A 147 -5.80 -0.56 -8.63
N ILE A 148 -6.44 -1.71 -8.87
CA ILE A 148 -6.61 -2.29 -10.19
C ILE A 148 -7.41 -1.40 -11.16
N SER A 149 -8.15 -0.40 -10.64
CA SER A 149 -8.85 0.59 -11.47
C SER A 149 -7.92 1.36 -12.43
N ALA A 150 -6.61 1.39 -12.16
CA ALA A 150 -5.62 1.90 -13.11
C ALA A 150 -5.58 1.11 -14.43
N ARG A 151 -6.01 -0.15 -14.42
CA ARG A 151 -5.83 -1.12 -15.51
C ARG A 151 -7.10 -1.87 -15.89
N LYS A 152 -8.09 -1.90 -15.01
CA LYS A 152 -9.41 -2.46 -15.27
C LYS A 152 -10.40 -1.37 -15.65
N VAL A 153 -11.11 -1.56 -16.74
CA VAL A 153 -12.21 -0.67 -17.12
C VAL A 153 -13.40 -0.94 -16.19
N ASN A 154 -13.82 0.10 -15.46
CA ASN A 154 -15.02 0.08 -14.64
C ASN A 154 -15.85 1.31 -14.96
N LEU A 155 -17.11 1.11 -15.32
CA LEU A 155 -18.03 2.24 -15.53
C LEU A 155 -18.15 3.05 -14.24
N GLY A 156 -18.05 4.37 -14.34
CA GLY A 156 -18.01 5.26 -13.19
C GLY A 156 -16.68 5.25 -12.41
N GLY A 157 -15.66 4.55 -12.89
CA GLY A 157 -14.35 4.43 -12.24
C GLY A 157 -13.26 5.36 -12.76
N SER A 158 -13.56 6.31 -13.67
CA SER A 158 -12.55 7.12 -14.36
C SER A 158 -11.66 7.94 -13.41
N GLY A 159 -12.20 8.47 -12.32
CA GLY A 159 -11.42 9.18 -11.32
C GLY A 159 -10.48 8.27 -10.53
N PHE A 160 -10.93 7.08 -10.13
CA PHE A 160 -10.06 6.07 -9.50
C PHE A 160 -8.98 5.58 -10.47
N ALA A 161 -9.31 5.42 -11.75
CA ALA A 161 -8.35 5.06 -12.79
C ALA A 161 -7.26 6.13 -12.93
N ALA A 162 -7.63 7.40 -12.96
CA ALA A 162 -6.69 8.52 -13.03
C ALA A 162 -5.75 8.56 -11.80
N LEU A 163 -6.30 8.45 -10.58
CA LEU A 163 -5.53 8.46 -9.34
C LEU A 163 -4.50 7.34 -9.27
N ASN A 164 -4.97 6.11 -9.46
CA ASN A 164 -4.11 4.94 -9.35
C ASN A 164 -3.15 4.85 -10.54
N GLY A 165 -3.61 5.20 -11.74
CA GLY A 165 -2.80 5.25 -12.94
C GLY A 165 -1.65 6.26 -12.85
N ALA A 166 -1.87 7.41 -12.23
CA ALA A 166 -0.82 8.40 -12.00
C ALA A 166 0.31 7.86 -11.11
N LEU A 167 -0.02 7.20 -9.99
CA LEU A 167 0.96 6.57 -9.10
C LEU A 167 1.71 5.42 -9.81
N GLU A 168 0.99 4.60 -10.59
CA GLU A 168 1.61 3.49 -11.32
C GLU A 168 2.53 3.98 -12.43
N ALA A 169 2.14 5.02 -13.18
CA ALA A 169 2.97 5.62 -14.23
C ALA A 169 4.27 6.25 -13.69
N MET A 170 4.24 6.82 -12.48
CA MET A 170 5.42 7.39 -11.83
C MET A 170 6.38 6.32 -11.28
N THR A 171 5.88 5.16 -10.90
CA THR A 171 6.65 4.12 -10.20
C THR A 171 7.96 3.74 -10.93
N PRO A 172 8.00 3.40 -12.23
CA PRO A 172 9.24 3.06 -12.93
C PRO A 172 10.20 4.25 -13.07
N THR A 173 9.68 5.47 -13.24
CA THR A 173 10.51 6.68 -13.29
C THR A 173 11.18 6.92 -11.95
N LEU A 174 10.42 6.86 -10.85
CA LEU A 174 10.97 7.00 -9.49
C LEU A 174 11.99 5.92 -9.17
N ALA A 175 11.78 4.68 -9.62
CA ALA A 175 12.77 3.62 -9.46
C ALA A 175 14.10 3.94 -10.14
N ARG A 176 14.07 4.64 -11.27
CA ARG A 176 15.28 5.09 -11.98
C ARG A 176 15.94 6.29 -11.30
N GLU A 177 15.14 7.28 -10.91
CA GLU A 177 15.63 8.53 -10.31
C GLU A 177 16.21 8.33 -8.91
N LEU A 178 15.62 7.44 -8.13
CA LEU A 178 15.99 7.20 -6.72
C LEU A 178 16.97 6.04 -6.56
N ALA A 179 17.44 5.43 -7.65
CA ALA A 179 18.39 4.32 -7.57
C ALA A 179 19.60 4.66 -6.68
N PRO A 180 20.08 3.73 -5.83
CA PRO A 180 19.73 2.31 -5.75
C PRO A 180 18.51 1.96 -4.87
N LEU A 181 17.77 2.93 -4.35
CA LEU A 181 16.49 2.68 -3.67
C LEU A 181 15.51 2.01 -4.64
N ARG A 182 14.90 0.91 -4.22
CA ARG A 182 13.90 0.24 -5.04
C ARG A 182 12.53 0.91 -4.87
N VAL A 183 11.81 1.10 -5.96
CA VAL A 183 10.45 1.65 -5.94
C VAL A 183 9.53 0.73 -6.72
N ASN A 184 8.44 0.28 -6.06
CA ASN A 184 7.45 -0.61 -6.67
C ASN A 184 6.03 -0.16 -6.30
N ALA A 185 5.05 -0.72 -6.98
CA ALA A 185 3.64 -0.60 -6.59
C ALA A 185 3.01 -2.00 -6.48
N VAL A 186 2.06 -2.14 -5.56
CA VAL A 186 1.12 -3.26 -5.51
C VAL A 186 -0.26 -2.72 -5.86
N SER A 187 -0.92 -3.36 -6.82
CA SER A 187 -2.20 -2.97 -7.41
C SER A 187 -3.28 -4.00 -7.04
N PRO A 188 -3.99 -3.80 -5.91
CA PRO A 188 -5.02 -4.74 -5.46
C PRO A 188 -6.30 -4.64 -6.28
N GLY A 189 -6.99 -5.76 -6.40
CA GLY A 189 -8.38 -5.84 -6.83
C GLY A 189 -9.36 -5.47 -5.70
N LEU A 190 -10.53 -6.12 -5.71
CA LEU A 190 -11.50 -6.00 -4.64
C LEU A 190 -11.02 -6.80 -3.43
N ILE A 191 -10.71 -6.07 -2.34
CA ILE A 191 -10.20 -6.64 -1.09
C ILE A 191 -11.21 -6.38 0.03
N ARG A 192 -11.53 -7.40 0.81
CA ARG A 192 -12.42 -7.31 1.98
C ARG A 192 -11.75 -6.50 3.09
N THR A 193 -12.08 -5.21 3.16
CA THR A 193 -11.50 -4.24 4.09
C THR A 193 -12.56 -3.28 4.61
N PRO A 194 -12.31 -2.55 5.72
CA PRO A 194 -13.19 -1.50 6.23
C PRO A 194 -13.44 -0.33 5.25
N TRP A 195 -12.75 -0.30 4.13
CA TRP A 195 -13.03 0.70 3.10
C TRP A 195 -14.47 0.62 2.58
N TYR A 196 -15.07 -0.58 2.60
CA TYR A 196 -16.44 -0.84 2.17
C TYR A 196 -17.49 -0.70 3.27
N ASP A 197 -17.13 -0.29 4.50
CA ASP A 197 -18.07 -0.15 5.63
C ASP A 197 -19.07 1.00 5.45
N PHE A 198 -18.94 1.79 4.37
CA PHE A 198 -19.97 2.76 3.98
C PHE A 198 -21.22 2.10 3.35
N LEU A 199 -21.09 0.87 2.90
CA LEU A 199 -22.23 0.08 2.43
C LEU A 199 -22.92 -0.60 3.62
N PRO A 200 -24.25 -0.66 3.62
CA PRO A 200 -24.99 -1.56 4.51
C PRO A 200 -24.44 -3.00 4.43
N GLU A 201 -24.54 -3.75 5.50
CA GLU A 201 -23.92 -5.07 5.60
C GLU A 201 -24.42 -6.03 4.51
N ASP A 202 -25.73 -6.02 4.23
CA ASP A 202 -26.32 -6.87 3.19
C ASP A 202 -25.85 -6.49 1.79
N GLU A 203 -25.80 -5.20 1.47
CA GLU A 203 -25.29 -4.71 0.17
C GLU A 203 -23.80 -5.03 0.00
N ARG A 204 -23.02 -4.90 1.08
CA ARG A 204 -21.59 -5.24 1.07
C ARG A 204 -21.39 -6.74 0.84
N ARG A 205 -22.18 -7.59 1.50
CA ARG A 205 -22.14 -9.04 1.31
C ARG A 205 -22.47 -9.40 -0.14
N GLU A 206 -23.57 -8.87 -0.66
CA GLU A 206 -23.98 -9.09 -2.04
C GLU A 206 -22.90 -8.63 -3.05
N THR A 207 -22.30 -7.46 -2.82
CA THR A 207 -21.18 -6.95 -3.64
C THR A 207 -20.02 -7.94 -3.68
N TYR A 208 -19.66 -8.53 -2.53
CA TYR A 208 -18.58 -9.51 -2.47
C TYR A 208 -18.95 -10.84 -3.13
N GLU A 209 -20.16 -11.31 -2.98
CA GLU A 209 -20.65 -12.55 -3.60
C GLU A 209 -20.71 -12.43 -5.12
N GLN A 210 -21.26 -11.32 -5.63
CA GLN A 210 -21.31 -11.06 -7.08
C GLN A 210 -19.89 -10.92 -7.67
N ALA A 211 -18.97 -10.25 -6.98
CA ALA A 211 -17.60 -10.13 -7.42
C ALA A 211 -16.89 -11.51 -7.40
N ALA A 212 -17.07 -12.29 -6.34
CA ALA A 212 -16.48 -13.63 -6.22
C ALA A 212 -16.91 -14.55 -7.37
N ALA A 213 -18.20 -14.50 -7.76
CA ALA A 213 -18.74 -15.30 -8.85
C ALA A 213 -18.12 -14.97 -10.22
N ARG A 214 -17.60 -13.73 -10.40
CA ARG A 214 -16.98 -13.29 -11.66
C ARG A 214 -15.46 -13.43 -11.67
N LEU A 215 -14.82 -13.36 -10.49
CA LEU A 215 -13.36 -13.42 -10.41
C LEU A 215 -12.83 -14.82 -10.76
N PRO A 216 -11.79 -14.94 -11.61
CA PRO A 216 -11.20 -16.23 -11.98
C PRO A 216 -10.77 -17.09 -10.78
N VAL A 217 -10.34 -16.45 -9.68
CA VAL A 217 -9.98 -17.18 -8.43
C VAL A 217 -11.19 -17.59 -7.59
N GLY A 218 -12.42 -17.23 -7.97
CA GLY A 218 -13.66 -17.63 -7.29
C GLY A 218 -13.92 -16.98 -5.92
N ARG A 219 -13.16 -15.94 -5.56
CA ARG A 219 -13.32 -15.22 -4.29
C ARG A 219 -12.82 -13.78 -4.39
N VAL A 220 -13.31 -12.92 -3.52
CA VAL A 220 -12.67 -11.62 -3.26
C VAL A 220 -11.38 -11.80 -2.47
N GLY A 221 -10.46 -10.84 -2.61
CA GLY A 221 -9.20 -10.85 -1.89
C GLY A 221 -9.35 -10.48 -0.41
N THR A 222 -8.33 -10.82 0.37
CA THR A 222 -8.18 -10.43 1.77
C THR A 222 -6.96 -9.52 1.96
N PRO A 223 -6.84 -8.79 3.08
CA PRO A 223 -5.63 -8.05 3.41
C PRO A 223 -4.36 -8.89 3.32
N GLU A 224 -4.42 -10.17 3.71
CA GLU A 224 -3.30 -11.11 3.70
C GLU A 224 -2.84 -11.46 2.28
N ASP A 225 -3.75 -11.50 1.30
CA ASP A 225 -3.37 -11.70 -0.11
C ASP A 225 -2.46 -10.55 -0.58
N VAL A 226 -2.84 -9.30 -0.26
CA VAL A 226 -2.04 -8.13 -0.62
C VAL A 226 -0.76 -8.04 0.20
N ALA A 227 -0.80 -8.44 1.49
CA ALA A 227 0.37 -8.49 2.35
C ALA A 227 1.45 -9.45 1.79
N ARG A 228 1.07 -10.59 1.19
CA ARG A 228 2.01 -11.49 0.49
C ARG A 228 2.65 -10.82 -0.72
N ALA A 229 1.90 -10.05 -1.50
CA ALA A 229 2.45 -9.30 -2.63
C ALA A 229 3.40 -8.18 -2.15
N LEU A 230 3.06 -7.51 -1.05
CA LEU A 230 3.96 -6.55 -0.39
C LEU A 230 5.23 -7.23 0.11
N LEU A 231 5.12 -8.37 0.79
CA LEU A 231 6.28 -9.15 1.24
C LEU A 231 7.20 -9.51 0.06
N TYR A 232 6.64 -9.92 -1.07
CA TYR A 232 7.41 -10.22 -2.28
C TYR A 232 8.25 -9.03 -2.74
N VAL A 233 7.68 -7.84 -2.89
CA VAL A 233 8.44 -6.66 -3.36
C VAL A 233 9.44 -6.14 -2.33
N LEU A 234 9.17 -6.34 -1.04
CA LEU A 234 10.08 -5.95 0.05
C LEU A 234 11.29 -6.87 0.12
N THR A 235 11.10 -8.19 -0.07
CA THR A 235 12.14 -9.22 0.09
C THR A 235 12.89 -9.58 -1.18
N THR A 236 12.42 -9.13 -2.36
CA THR A 236 13.05 -9.49 -3.64
C THR A 236 13.93 -8.34 -4.14
N PRO A 237 15.26 -8.37 -3.92
CA PRO A 237 16.13 -7.22 -4.19
C PRO A 237 16.33 -6.94 -5.68
N PHE A 238 15.94 -7.85 -6.55
CA PHE A 238 16.01 -7.68 -8.01
C PHE A 238 14.71 -7.13 -8.63
N VAL A 239 13.73 -6.77 -7.80
CA VAL A 239 12.44 -6.18 -8.24
C VAL A 239 12.41 -4.69 -7.91
N THR A 240 12.38 -3.86 -8.96
CA THR A 240 12.18 -2.41 -8.89
C THR A 240 11.48 -1.90 -10.14
N GLY A 241 10.76 -0.79 -10.05
CA GLY A 241 9.97 -0.21 -11.15
C GLY A 241 8.75 -1.03 -11.56
N SER A 242 8.37 -2.02 -10.76
CA SER A 242 7.31 -2.98 -11.09
C SER A 242 5.99 -2.62 -10.43
N ILE A 243 4.90 -2.95 -11.12
CA ILE A 243 3.54 -2.93 -10.56
C ILE A 243 3.09 -4.39 -10.44
N ILE A 244 2.87 -4.85 -9.21
CA ILE A 244 2.43 -6.20 -8.91
C ILE A 244 0.92 -6.22 -8.76
N GLU A 245 0.23 -6.85 -9.68
CA GLU A 245 -1.22 -7.03 -9.63
C GLU A 245 -1.58 -8.14 -8.64
N CYS A 246 -2.49 -7.82 -7.71
CA CYS A 246 -3.02 -8.73 -6.72
C CYS A 246 -4.54 -8.61 -6.72
N ASP A 247 -5.18 -9.07 -7.80
CA ASP A 247 -6.55 -8.73 -8.18
C ASP A 247 -7.49 -9.93 -8.38
N GLY A 248 -6.99 -11.16 -8.18
CA GLY A 248 -7.77 -12.37 -8.41
C GLY A 248 -8.18 -12.59 -9.87
N GLY A 249 -7.50 -11.94 -10.81
CA GLY A 249 -7.81 -11.96 -12.23
C GLY A 249 -8.87 -10.93 -12.66
N ALA A 250 -9.17 -9.94 -11.82
CA ALA A 250 -10.20 -8.93 -12.11
C ALA A 250 -9.96 -8.18 -13.43
N ARG A 251 -8.72 -7.94 -13.83
CA ARG A 251 -8.36 -7.20 -15.04
C ARG A 251 -8.48 -8.02 -16.34
N VAL A 252 -8.57 -9.35 -16.26
CA VAL A 252 -8.63 -10.25 -17.42
C VAL A 252 -10.04 -10.77 -17.70
N ILE A 253 -11.03 -10.28 -16.96
CA ILE A 253 -12.44 -10.55 -17.23
C ILE A 253 -13.11 -9.30 -17.80
N ASP A 254 -14.10 -9.52 -18.65
CA ASP A 254 -14.93 -8.45 -19.20
C ASP A 254 -15.67 -7.70 -18.08
N GLY A 255 -15.82 -6.39 -18.24
CA GLY A 255 -16.42 -5.49 -17.25
C GLY A 255 -17.94 -5.63 -17.11
#